data_681143a0b90e82679de4d82d6907c9b5
#
_entry.id   681143a0b90e82679de4d82d6907c9b5
#
_cell.length_a   1.000
_cell.length_b   1.000
_cell.length_c   1.000
_cell.angle_alpha   90.00
_cell.angle_beta   90.00
_cell.angle_gamma   90.00
#
_symmetry.space_group_name_H-M   'P 1'
#
loop_
_entity.id
_entity.type
_entity.pdbx_description
1 polymer ?
#
loop_
_entity_poly.entity_id
_entity_poly.type
_entity_poly.pdbx_seq_one_letter_code
_entity_poly.pdbx_strand_id
1 'polypeptide(L)'
;MSQGPGPGQDLRFERQRRQLIEVIREYGIDDLEILRAFDLTPRHLFLPESVQHRAYDDAPVPIGFGQTASQPSLQALYLKTLELKPTDRVLEIGTGSGFQTALLAQLTQHVYSVERIRELS
;
A
#
# COMPACT_ATOMS: atom_id res chain seq x y z
N MET A 1 24.16 9.48 11.34
CA MET A 1 23.36 9.98 10.20
C MET A 1 22.74 8.81 9.45
N SER A 2 21.47 8.90 9.21
CA SER A 2 20.79 7.85 8.49
C SER A 2 21.33 7.69 7.09
N GLN A 3 21.65 6.46 6.73
CA GLN A 3 22.04 6.10 5.37
C GLN A 3 20.80 5.48 4.70
N GLY A 4 20.04 6.30 4.03
CA GLY A 4 18.94 5.76 3.24
C GLY A 4 19.44 4.78 2.17
N PRO A 5 18.56 4.16 1.40
CA PRO A 5 18.95 3.33 0.26
C PRO A 5 19.84 4.14 -0.68
N GLY A 6 20.79 3.48 -1.31
CA GLY A 6 21.62 4.15 -2.32
C GLY A 6 20.79 4.66 -3.49
N PRO A 7 21.31 5.62 -4.27
CA PRO A 7 20.52 6.20 -5.35
C PRO A 7 20.00 5.17 -6.35
N GLY A 8 20.73 4.10 -6.61
CA GLY A 8 20.28 3.04 -7.51
C GLY A 8 19.08 2.28 -6.97
N GLN A 9 19.04 2.02 -5.65
CA GLN A 9 17.91 1.34 -5.01
C GLN A 9 16.66 2.21 -5.04
N ASP A 10 16.81 3.50 -4.73
CA ASP A 10 15.69 4.44 -4.75
C ASP A 10 15.08 4.50 -6.15
N LEU A 11 15.91 4.63 -7.17
CA LEU A 11 15.46 4.70 -8.56
C LEU A 11 14.79 3.40 -8.99
N ARG A 12 15.29 2.25 -8.53
CA ARG A 12 14.70 0.96 -8.87
C ARG A 12 13.30 0.83 -8.28
N PHE A 13 13.13 1.12 -6.98
CA PHE A 13 11.82 1.06 -6.34
C PHE A 13 10.86 2.09 -6.92
N GLU A 14 11.34 3.29 -7.20
CA GLU A 14 10.53 4.33 -7.82
C GLU A 14 10.02 3.89 -9.20
N ARG A 15 10.89 3.29 -10.00
CA ARG A 15 10.52 2.77 -11.32
C ARG A 15 9.50 1.65 -11.21
N GLN A 16 9.72 0.71 -10.29
CA GLN A 16 8.80 -0.38 -10.06
C GLN A 16 7.44 0.12 -9.57
N ARG A 17 7.43 1.14 -8.72
CA ARG A 17 6.19 1.73 -8.23
C ARG A 17 5.39 2.36 -9.37
N ARG A 18 6.06 3.05 -10.27
CA ARG A 18 5.41 3.62 -11.47
C ARG A 18 4.82 2.53 -12.36
N GLN A 19 5.54 1.43 -12.53
CA GLN A 19 5.03 0.30 -13.30
C GLN A 19 3.79 -0.31 -12.65
N LEU A 20 3.78 -0.43 -11.33
CA LEU A 20 2.61 -0.92 -10.61
C LEU A 20 1.41 0.00 -10.80
N ILE A 21 1.62 1.31 -10.76
CA ILE A 21 0.54 2.28 -10.99
C ILE A 21 -0.06 2.08 -12.38
N GLU A 22 0.77 1.83 -13.41
CA GLU A 22 0.26 1.55 -14.76
C GLU A 22 -0.55 0.24 -14.79
N VAL A 23 -0.13 -0.79 -14.06
CA VAL A 23 -0.89 -2.02 -13.94
C VAL A 23 -2.26 -1.75 -13.31
N ILE A 24 -2.31 -0.94 -12.26
CA ILE A 24 -3.57 -0.57 -11.62
C ILE A 24 -4.48 0.16 -12.59
N ARG A 25 -3.93 1.07 -13.40
CA ARG A 25 -4.70 1.77 -14.42
C ARG A 25 -5.28 0.83 -15.47
N GLU A 26 -4.54 -0.20 -15.83
CA GLU A 26 -5.00 -1.21 -16.80
C GLU A 26 -6.22 -1.98 -16.30
N TYR A 27 -6.41 -2.06 -14.98
CA TYR A 27 -7.63 -2.64 -14.40
C TYR A 27 -8.81 -1.68 -14.42
N GLY A 28 -8.66 -0.51 -15.02
CA GLY A 28 -9.76 0.47 -15.13
C GLY A 28 -9.83 1.45 -13.96
N ILE A 29 -8.81 1.51 -13.13
CA ILE A 29 -8.77 2.44 -11.99
C ILE A 29 -7.93 3.63 -12.40
N ASP A 30 -8.61 4.73 -12.74
CA ASP A 30 -7.97 5.96 -13.19
C ASP A 30 -8.27 7.16 -12.27
N ASP A 31 -8.82 6.90 -11.10
CA ASP A 31 -9.08 7.91 -10.08
C ASP A 31 -7.74 8.50 -9.61
N LEU A 32 -7.51 9.79 -9.89
CA LEU A 32 -6.22 10.42 -9.60
C LEU A 32 -5.86 10.37 -8.12
N GLU A 33 -6.83 10.50 -7.23
CA GLU A 33 -6.60 10.43 -5.79
C GLU A 33 -6.07 9.06 -5.39
N ILE A 34 -6.62 7.98 -5.96
CA ILE A 34 -6.19 6.62 -5.66
C ILE A 34 -4.79 6.38 -6.21
N LEU A 35 -4.54 6.75 -7.46
CA LEU A 35 -3.22 6.59 -8.07
C LEU A 35 -2.16 7.38 -7.30
N ARG A 36 -2.50 8.59 -6.87
CA ARG A 36 -1.60 9.42 -6.08
C ARG A 36 -1.31 8.78 -4.73
N ALA A 37 -2.32 8.18 -4.09
CA ALA A 37 -2.12 7.49 -2.81
C ALA A 37 -1.06 6.38 -2.96
N PHE A 38 -1.15 5.59 -4.02
CA PHE A 38 -0.15 4.55 -4.30
C PHE A 38 1.23 5.15 -4.60
N ASP A 39 1.28 6.27 -5.30
CA ASP A 39 2.55 6.91 -5.63
C ASP A 39 3.25 7.49 -4.39
N LEU A 40 2.47 8.00 -3.44
CA LEU A 40 3.00 8.61 -2.22
C LEU A 40 3.26 7.61 -1.09
N THR A 41 2.86 6.35 -1.26
CA THR A 41 2.97 5.35 -0.21
C THR A 41 3.92 4.24 -0.66
N PRO A 42 5.19 4.27 -0.21
CA PRO A 42 6.19 3.30 -0.67
C PRO A 42 5.97 1.94 -0.05
N ARG A 43 5.35 1.03 -0.79
CA ARG A 43 4.96 -0.29 -0.31
C ARG A 43 6.13 -1.09 0.25
N HIS A 44 7.33 -0.94 -0.34
CA HIS A 44 8.49 -1.70 0.13
C HIS A 44 8.84 -1.41 1.58
N LEU A 45 8.51 -0.21 2.09
CA LEU A 45 8.77 0.13 3.49
C LEU A 45 7.79 -0.54 4.47
N PHE A 46 6.72 -1.12 3.96
CA PHE A 46 5.69 -1.80 4.76
C PHE A 46 5.87 -3.32 4.76
N LEU A 47 6.91 -3.83 4.12
CA LEU A 47 7.12 -5.27 3.97
C LEU A 47 8.41 -5.69 4.65
N PRO A 48 8.46 -6.95 5.15
CA PRO A 48 9.71 -7.51 5.65
C PRO A 48 10.82 -7.44 4.59
N GLU A 49 12.04 -7.22 5.04
CA GLU A 49 13.19 -7.06 4.15
C GLU A 49 13.32 -8.22 3.15
N SER A 50 13.04 -9.44 3.61
CA SER A 50 13.16 -10.65 2.79
C SER A 50 12.26 -10.66 1.55
N VAL A 51 11.19 -9.85 1.53
CA VAL A 51 10.24 -9.82 0.42
C VAL A 51 10.15 -8.44 -0.24
N GLN A 52 11.01 -7.49 0.12
CA GLN A 52 10.96 -6.16 -0.49
C GLN A 52 11.18 -6.17 -1.99
N HIS A 53 11.92 -7.15 -2.51
CA HIS A 53 12.14 -7.29 -3.94
C HIS A 53 10.82 -7.57 -4.71
N ARG A 54 9.76 -7.99 -4.01
CA ARG A 54 8.44 -8.24 -4.56
C ARG A 54 7.43 -7.14 -4.22
N ALA A 55 7.91 -6.04 -3.65
CA ALA A 55 7.03 -5.00 -3.10
C ALA A 55 6.08 -4.39 -4.12
N TYR A 56 6.49 -4.31 -5.37
CA TYR A 56 5.69 -3.67 -6.42
C TYR A 56 5.12 -4.65 -7.42
N ASP A 57 5.19 -5.95 -7.12
CA ASP A 57 4.45 -6.96 -7.87
C ASP A 57 2.95 -6.82 -7.56
N ASP A 58 2.13 -7.01 -8.58
CA ASP A 58 0.67 -7.02 -8.36
C ASP A 58 0.25 -8.41 -7.90
N ALA A 59 0.62 -8.74 -6.68
CA ALA A 59 0.39 -10.05 -6.08
C ALA A 59 0.33 -9.94 -4.56
N PRO A 60 -0.31 -10.90 -3.87
CA PRO A 60 -0.20 -10.99 -2.42
C PRO A 60 1.26 -11.32 -2.03
N VAL A 61 1.72 -10.75 -0.93
CA VAL A 61 3.09 -10.97 -0.44
C VAL A 61 3.03 -11.38 1.03
N PRO A 62 3.71 -12.47 1.43
CA PRO A 62 3.70 -12.91 2.82
C PRO A 62 4.40 -11.88 3.74
N ILE A 63 3.78 -11.61 4.89
CA ILE A 63 4.33 -10.66 5.88
C ILE A 63 4.65 -11.35 7.22
N GLY A 64 4.56 -12.69 7.26
CA GLY A 64 4.78 -13.45 8.49
C GLY A 64 3.48 -13.72 9.24
N PHE A 65 3.57 -14.54 10.27
CA PHE A 65 2.44 -14.88 11.14
C PHE A 65 1.26 -15.49 10.40
N GLY A 66 1.52 -16.16 9.26
CA GLY A 66 0.46 -16.74 8.44
C GLY A 66 -0.37 -15.73 7.68
N GLN A 67 0.07 -14.48 7.60
CA GLN A 67 -0.64 -13.39 6.96
C GLN A 67 0.02 -12.95 5.67
N THR A 68 -0.75 -12.30 4.79
CA THR A 68 -0.24 -11.74 3.56
C THR A 68 -0.65 -10.27 3.42
N ALA A 69 0.22 -9.48 2.78
CA ALA A 69 -0.17 -8.17 2.28
C ALA A 69 -0.99 -8.39 1.00
N SER A 70 -2.13 -7.73 0.90
CA SER A 70 -3.06 -7.94 -0.21
C SER A 70 -2.49 -7.44 -1.54
N GLN A 71 -2.97 -8.02 -2.64
CA GLN A 71 -2.61 -7.64 -3.99
C GLN A 71 -2.97 -6.17 -4.24
N PRO A 72 -2.05 -5.34 -4.74
CA PRO A 72 -2.30 -3.91 -4.91
C PRO A 72 -3.49 -3.54 -5.78
N SER A 73 -3.70 -4.20 -6.92
CA SER A 73 -4.85 -3.88 -7.77
C SER A 73 -6.17 -4.16 -7.07
N LEU A 74 -6.21 -5.18 -6.21
CA LEU A 74 -7.41 -5.49 -5.42
C LEU A 74 -7.65 -4.41 -4.36
N GLN A 75 -6.58 -3.94 -3.72
CA GLN A 75 -6.68 -2.83 -2.77
C GLN A 75 -7.20 -1.57 -3.45
N ALA A 76 -6.70 -1.28 -4.65
CA ALA A 76 -7.16 -0.12 -5.42
C ALA A 76 -8.64 -0.25 -5.78
N LEU A 77 -9.09 -1.45 -6.13
CA LEU A 77 -10.50 -1.70 -6.43
C LEU A 77 -11.38 -1.46 -5.20
N TYR A 78 -10.93 -1.90 -4.03
CA TYR A 78 -11.66 -1.64 -2.79
C TYR A 78 -11.77 -0.15 -2.51
N LEU A 79 -10.68 0.59 -2.68
CA LEU A 79 -10.67 2.04 -2.47
C LEU A 79 -11.63 2.75 -3.42
N LYS A 80 -11.64 2.32 -4.69
CA LYS A 80 -12.57 2.87 -5.68
C LYS A 80 -14.02 2.58 -5.30
N THR A 81 -14.30 1.36 -4.87
CA THR A 81 -15.65 0.93 -4.51
C THR A 81 -16.18 1.70 -3.30
N LEU A 82 -15.30 2.02 -2.36
CA LEU A 82 -15.70 2.77 -1.16
C LEU A 82 -16.08 4.22 -1.44
N GLU A 83 -15.62 4.80 -2.54
CA GLU A 83 -15.89 6.18 -2.90
C GLU A 83 -15.62 7.14 -1.75
N LEU A 84 -14.42 7.05 -1.16
CA LEU A 84 -14.06 7.81 0.02
C LEU A 84 -13.98 9.32 -0.25
N LYS A 85 -14.46 10.09 0.71
CA LYS A 85 -14.32 11.54 0.74
C LYS A 85 -13.34 11.92 1.84
N PRO A 86 -12.64 13.07 1.73
CA PRO A 86 -11.67 13.48 2.76
C PRO A 86 -12.25 13.57 4.18
N THR A 87 -13.55 13.83 4.31
CA THR A 87 -14.21 13.95 5.61
C THR A 87 -14.76 12.64 6.15
N ASP A 88 -14.67 11.55 5.40
CA ASP A 88 -15.19 10.25 5.84
C ASP A 88 -14.38 9.71 7.00
N ARG A 89 -15.04 8.92 7.84
CA ARG A 89 -14.42 8.14 8.91
C ARG A 89 -14.35 6.70 8.47
N VAL A 90 -13.17 6.10 8.55
CA VAL A 90 -12.96 4.74 8.11
C VAL A 90 -12.46 3.89 9.28
N LEU A 91 -13.07 2.74 9.47
CA LEU A 91 -12.58 1.73 10.39
C LEU A 91 -12.03 0.57 9.57
N GLU A 92 -10.76 0.29 9.73
CA GLU A 92 -10.11 -0.86 9.10
C GLU A 92 -9.99 -1.99 10.12
N ILE A 93 -10.43 -3.18 9.72
CA ILE A 93 -10.25 -4.39 10.51
C ILE A 93 -9.13 -5.20 9.88
N GLY A 94 -8.08 -5.46 10.68
CA GLY A 94 -6.90 -6.17 10.19
C GLY A 94 -5.87 -5.23 9.57
N THR A 95 -5.08 -4.57 10.41
CA THR A 95 -4.05 -3.61 9.97
C THR A 95 -3.01 -4.27 9.06
N GLY A 96 -2.63 -5.52 9.36
CA GLY A 96 -1.63 -6.27 8.61
C GLY A 96 -0.32 -5.52 8.55
N SER A 97 0.19 -5.29 7.34
CA SER A 97 1.45 -4.57 7.14
C SER A 97 1.34 -3.07 7.42
N GLY A 98 0.12 -2.54 7.45
CA GLY A 98 -0.11 -1.11 7.57
C GLY A 98 -0.18 -0.37 6.23
N PHE A 99 0.07 -1.06 5.12
CA PHE A 99 0.08 -0.41 3.80
C PHE A 99 -1.32 0.11 3.43
N GLN A 100 -2.36 -0.71 3.61
CA GLN A 100 -3.73 -0.28 3.33
C GLN A 100 -4.12 0.88 4.24
N THR A 101 -3.70 0.83 5.51
CA THR A 101 -3.93 1.93 6.46
C THR A 101 -3.32 3.23 5.93
N ALA A 102 -2.10 3.14 5.44
CA ALA A 102 -1.40 4.31 4.89
C ALA A 102 -2.08 4.85 3.64
N LEU A 103 -2.59 3.97 2.76
CA LEU A 103 -3.37 4.40 1.59
C LEU A 103 -4.64 5.13 2.01
N LEU A 104 -5.36 4.59 2.99
CA LEU A 104 -6.57 5.21 3.52
C LEU A 104 -6.26 6.60 4.10
N ALA A 105 -5.13 6.73 4.79
CA ALA A 105 -4.72 8.00 5.37
C ALA A 105 -4.39 9.07 4.33
N GLN A 106 -4.10 8.68 3.09
CA GLN A 106 -3.93 9.62 1.98
C GLN A 106 -5.28 10.12 1.45
N LEU A 107 -6.35 9.36 1.67
CA LEU A 107 -7.65 9.62 1.06
C LEU A 107 -8.65 10.24 2.03
N THR A 108 -8.47 10.04 3.33
CA THR A 108 -9.39 10.55 4.35
C THR A 108 -8.63 11.00 5.59
N GLN A 109 -9.24 11.90 6.36
CA GLN A 109 -8.64 12.49 7.55
C GLN A 109 -8.76 11.60 8.79
N HIS A 110 -9.70 10.66 8.79
CA HIS A 110 -10.06 9.89 9.99
C HIS A 110 -10.00 8.40 9.70
N VAL A 111 -8.85 7.77 9.98
CA VAL A 111 -8.67 6.33 9.83
C VAL A 111 -8.41 5.71 11.21
N TYR A 112 -9.20 4.70 11.53
CA TYR A 112 -9.05 3.89 12.74
C TYR A 112 -8.78 2.47 12.29
N SER A 113 -7.70 1.86 12.79
CA SER A 113 -7.31 0.52 12.38
C SER A 113 -7.13 -0.38 13.58
N VAL A 114 -7.62 -1.62 13.44
CA VAL A 114 -7.57 -2.62 14.51
C VAL A 114 -6.89 -3.87 13.97
N GLU A 115 -5.93 -4.40 14.74
CA GLU A 115 -5.17 -5.60 14.37
C GLU A 115 -5.24 -6.63 15.49
N ARG A 116 -5.63 -7.85 15.13
CA ARG A 116 -5.72 -8.98 16.04
C ARG A 116 -4.35 -9.56 16.39
N ILE A 117 -3.42 -9.54 15.45
CA ILE A 117 -2.08 -10.09 15.64
C ILE A 117 -1.17 -9.00 16.20
N ARG A 118 -0.81 -9.14 17.46
CA ARG A 118 -0.08 -8.11 18.21
C ARG A 118 1.21 -7.66 17.53
N GLU A 119 1.93 -8.61 16.94
CA GLU A 119 3.23 -8.35 16.29
C GLU A 119 3.09 -7.51 15.02
N LEU A 120 1.88 -7.40 14.47
CA LEU A 120 1.62 -6.60 13.27
C LEU A 120 0.99 -5.24 13.59
N SER A 121 0.58 -5.01 14.82
CA SER A 121 -0.07 -3.74 15.18
C SER A 121 0.90 -2.58 15.38
#